data_49ed0ec0b65fedb45e09f302dd968682
#
_entry.id   49ed0ec0b65fedb45e09f302dd968682
#
_cell.length_a   1.000
_cell.length_b   1.000
_cell.length_c   1.000
_cell.angle_alpha   90.00
_cell.angle_beta   90.00
_cell.angle_gamma   90.00
#
_symmetry.space_group_name_H-M   'P 1'
#
loop_
_entity.id
_entity.type
_entity.pdbx_description
1 polymer ?
#
loop_
_entity_poly.entity_id
_entity_poly.type
_entity_poly.pdbx_seq_one_letter_code
_entity_poly.pdbx_strand_id
1 'polypeptide(L)'
;MAFACRTTAPIIAGALVLGGAVQADEIRVMTSGATAAAYVALVPEFERTARHTIKTEATSTGVGVDAIPARVRRGDLVDVVILSRAAVDELIRDGKVAGDSRVDLARSAIGMAVRAGAPKPDIGSVDALKRLLLQAKSVAYSAQVSGAYLSMELFPRLGIADQMAAKSVRVEREPVGNVVARGEAEIGFQQISELLPIPGITYVGPLPPDVQRVTVFSAGVVV
;
A
#
# COMPACT_ATOMS: atom_id res chain seq x y z
N MET A 1 66.25 66.14 -5.86
CA MET A 1 66.15 64.66 -6.05
C MET A 1 65.11 64.12 -5.06
N ALA A 2 63.88 63.85 -5.53
CA ALA A 2 62.80 63.33 -4.69
C ALA A 2 62.47 61.89 -5.19
N PHE A 3 62.69 60.93 -4.32
CA PHE A 3 62.36 59.56 -4.58
C PHE A 3 60.87 59.33 -4.20
N ALA A 4 60.05 58.98 -5.19
CA ALA A 4 58.68 58.55 -4.97
C ALA A 4 58.63 57.03 -4.68
N CYS A 5 58.21 56.68 -3.47
CA CYS A 5 57.97 55.33 -3.07
C CYS A 5 56.56 54.86 -3.54
N ARG A 6 56.47 53.92 -4.48
CA ARG A 6 55.22 53.30 -4.93
C ARG A 6 54.95 52.10 -4.05
N THR A 7 53.93 52.18 -3.21
CA THR A 7 53.39 51.05 -2.46
C THR A 7 52.33 50.27 -3.32
N THR A 8 52.64 49.06 -3.72
CA THR A 8 51.71 48.14 -4.34
C THR A 8 50.93 47.33 -3.28
N ALA A 9 49.63 47.57 -3.20
CA ALA A 9 48.77 46.81 -2.33
C ALA A 9 48.36 45.47 -3.04
N PRO A 10 48.36 44.31 -2.35
CA PRO A 10 47.89 43.05 -2.93
C PRO A 10 46.36 43.02 -2.98
N ILE A 11 45.81 42.75 -4.16
CA ILE A 11 44.38 42.42 -4.34
C ILE A 11 44.17 40.99 -3.90
N ILE A 12 43.51 40.79 -2.77
CA ILE A 12 43.03 39.48 -2.35
C ILE A 12 41.74 39.20 -3.12
N ALA A 13 41.81 38.36 -4.14
CA ALA A 13 40.63 37.81 -4.85
C ALA A 13 39.97 36.80 -3.94
N GLY A 14 38.89 37.21 -3.27
CA GLY A 14 38.02 36.28 -2.52
C GLY A 14 37.26 35.37 -3.49
N ALA A 15 37.58 34.09 -3.50
CA ALA A 15 36.79 33.10 -4.20
C ALA A 15 35.45 32.93 -3.47
N LEU A 16 34.35 33.46 -4.04
CA LEU A 16 32.98 33.12 -3.62
C LEU A 16 32.74 31.65 -3.99
N VAL A 17 32.79 30.77 -3.01
CA VAL A 17 32.24 29.40 -3.15
C VAL A 17 30.73 29.53 -3.18
N LEU A 18 30.13 29.53 -4.36
CA LEU A 18 28.71 29.38 -4.56
C LEU A 18 28.36 27.93 -4.10
N GLY A 19 28.04 27.82 -2.82
CA GLY A 19 27.39 26.63 -2.32
C GLY A 19 26.06 26.47 -3.05
N GLY A 20 26.01 25.60 -4.06
CA GLY A 20 24.75 25.22 -4.71
C GLY A 20 23.78 24.76 -3.63
N ALA A 21 22.71 25.51 -3.41
CA ALA A 21 21.60 25.02 -2.62
C ALA A 21 21.12 23.71 -3.28
N VAL A 22 21.27 22.60 -2.60
CA VAL A 22 20.62 21.34 -3.00
C VAL A 22 19.13 21.64 -2.94
N GLN A 23 18.52 21.82 -4.10
CA GLN A 23 17.08 22.02 -4.19
C GLN A 23 16.40 20.75 -3.72
N ALA A 24 15.51 20.87 -2.76
CA ALA A 24 14.70 19.75 -2.33
C ALA A 24 13.74 19.38 -3.47
N ASP A 25 13.91 18.20 -4.06
CA ASP A 25 13.01 17.71 -5.10
C ASP A 25 11.73 17.14 -4.47
N GLU A 26 10.59 17.35 -5.12
CA GLU A 26 9.32 16.71 -4.77
C GLU A 26 9.28 15.31 -5.42
N ILE A 27 9.16 14.27 -4.60
CA ILE A 27 8.99 12.89 -5.05
C ILE A 27 7.52 12.50 -4.91
N ARG A 28 6.88 12.12 -6.01
CA ARG A 28 5.47 11.72 -6.05
C ARG A 28 5.36 10.22 -5.89
N VAL A 29 4.61 9.79 -4.89
CA VAL A 29 4.46 8.37 -4.55
C VAL A 29 3.00 7.96 -4.59
N MET A 30 2.69 6.90 -5.36
CA MET A 30 1.41 6.22 -5.28
C MET A 30 1.57 4.91 -4.51
N THR A 31 0.80 4.74 -3.43
CA THR A 31 0.91 3.57 -2.57
C THR A 31 -0.41 2.84 -2.39
N SER A 32 -0.35 1.51 -2.31
CA SER A 32 -1.54 0.71 -1.98
C SER A 32 -1.96 0.90 -0.52
N GLY A 33 -3.25 0.66 -0.24
CA GLY A 33 -3.78 0.71 1.12
C GLY A 33 -3.02 -0.20 2.09
N ALA A 34 -2.57 -1.37 1.63
CA ALA A 34 -1.86 -2.35 2.45
C ALA A 34 -0.53 -1.85 3.02
N THR A 35 0.11 -0.88 2.38
CA THR A 35 1.38 -0.29 2.81
C THR A 35 1.21 1.12 3.37
N ALA A 36 0.06 1.76 3.14
CA ALA A 36 -0.16 3.18 3.38
C ALA A 36 0.11 3.60 4.83
N ALA A 37 -0.38 2.87 5.83
CA ALA A 37 -0.22 3.24 7.24
C ALA A 37 1.26 3.25 7.67
N ALA A 38 2.01 2.20 7.34
CA ALA A 38 3.44 2.11 7.65
C ALA A 38 4.25 3.13 6.86
N TYR A 39 3.93 3.30 5.57
CA TYR A 39 4.59 4.26 4.69
C TYR A 39 4.44 5.70 5.22
N VAL A 40 3.21 6.14 5.51
CA VAL A 40 2.95 7.50 6.00
C VAL A 40 3.67 7.77 7.32
N ALA A 41 3.79 6.76 8.20
CA ALA A 41 4.54 6.90 9.45
C ALA A 41 6.06 7.10 9.22
N LEU A 42 6.61 6.62 8.11
CA LEU A 42 8.05 6.73 7.78
C LEU A 42 8.40 7.98 6.97
N VAL A 43 7.44 8.59 6.27
CA VAL A 43 7.67 9.77 5.42
C VAL A 43 8.37 10.91 6.14
N PRO A 44 7.96 11.36 7.35
CA PRO A 44 8.62 12.49 8.02
C PRO A 44 10.10 12.25 8.33
N GLU A 45 10.47 11.00 8.66
CA GLU A 45 11.86 10.63 8.92
C GLU A 45 12.68 10.64 7.63
N PHE A 46 12.12 10.15 6.53
CA PHE A 46 12.75 10.20 5.21
C PHE A 46 12.97 11.66 4.77
N GLU A 47 11.96 12.52 4.84
CA GLU A 47 12.07 13.93 4.45
C GLU A 47 13.14 14.66 5.25
N ARG A 48 13.20 14.37 6.56
CA ARG A 48 14.21 14.95 7.46
C ARG A 48 15.65 14.55 7.08
N THR A 49 15.83 13.29 6.67
CA THR A 49 17.18 12.72 6.39
C THR A 49 17.62 12.93 4.95
N ALA A 50 16.72 12.75 3.99
CA ALA A 50 17.02 12.85 2.56
C ALA A 50 16.94 14.29 2.01
N ARG A 51 16.28 15.21 2.74
CA ARG A 51 16.01 16.59 2.32
C ARG A 51 15.20 16.70 1.03
N HIS A 52 14.35 15.71 0.77
CA HIS A 52 13.36 15.72 -0.30
C HIS A 52 11.97 15.82 0.30
N THR A 53 11.01 16.35 -0.45
CA THR A 53 9.60 16.40 -0.05
C THR A 53 8.86 15.25 -0.71
N ILE A 54 7.99 14.57 0.04
CA ILE A 54 7.18 13.46 -0.47
C ILE A 54 5.74 13.93 -0.70
N LYS A 55 5.26 13.80 -1.91
CA LYS A 55 3.85 13.97 -2.25
C LYS A 55 3.19 12.61 -2.42
N THR A 56 2.44 12.21 -1.41
CA THR A 56 1.78 10.91 -1.39
C THR A 56 0.36 10.99 -1.94
N GLU A 57 0.05 10.09 -2.86
CA GLU A 57 -1.32 9.82 -3.30
C GLU A 57 -1.68 8.39 -2.91
N ALA A 58 -2.54 8.22 -1.90
CA ALA A 58 -3.11 6.93 -1.57
C ALA A 58 -4.23 6.60 -2.57
N THR A 59 -4.08 5.50 -3.31
CA THR A 59 -5.04 5.10 -4.34
C THR A 59 -5.32 3.61 -4.28
N SER A 60 -6.33 3.15 -5.02
CA SER A 60 -6.66 1.74 -5.13
C SER A 60 -5.68 1.00 -6.04
N THR A 61 -5.24 -0.18 -5.59
CA THR A 61 -4.49 -1.14 -6.43
C THR A 61 -5.39 -2.08 -7.23
N GLY A 62 -6.71 -1.93 -7.07
CA GLY A 62 -7.69 -2.80 -7.72
C GLY A 62 -7.80 -2.61 -9.22
N VAL A 63 -8.95 -2.95 -9.77
CA VAL A 63 -9.31 -2.74 -11.18
C VAL A 63 -10.05 -1.42 -11.36
N GLY A 64 -9.94 -0.81 -12.54
CA GLY A 64 -10.63 0.44 -12.88
C GLY A 64 -9.68 1.55 -13.31
N VAL A 65 -10.25 2.62 -13.82
CA VAL A 65 -9.49 3.75 -14.40
C VAL A 65 -8.65 4.52 -13.38
N ASP A 66 -9.04 4.48 -12.11
CA ASP A 66 -8.35 5.16 -11.01
C ASP A 66 -7.36 4.24 -10.26
N ALA A 67 -7.26 2.97 -10.66
CA ALA A 67 -6.26 2.06 -10.10
C ALA A 67 -4.84 2.52 -10.45
N ILE A 68 -3.89 2.37 -9.53
CA ILE A 68 -2.50 2.81 -9.72
C ILE A 68 -1.91 2.29 -11.03
N PRO A 69 -2.03 0.99 -11.40
CA PRO A 69 -1.48 0.51 -12.66
C PRO A 69 -2.09 1.20 -13.89
N ALA A 70 -3.39 1.51 -13.86
CA ALA A 70 -4.06 2.23 -14.95
C ALA A 70 -3.59 3.68 -15.05
N ARG A 71 -3.40 4.35 -13.91
CA ARG A 71 -2.86 5.72 -13.83
C ARG A 71 -1.45 5.80 -14.38
N VAL A 72 -0.57 4.86 -13.99
CA VAL A 72 0.81 4.78 -14.49
C VAL A 72 0.84 4.53 -16.00
N ARG A 73 0.02 3.60 -16.50
CA ARG A 73 -0.08 3.32 -17.95
C ARG A 73 -0.54 4.54 -18.76
N ARG A 74 -1.43 5.34 -18.19
CA ARG A 74 -1.97 6.57 -18.79
C ARG A 74 -0.96 7.72 -18.79
N GLY A 75 0.11 7.64 -17.98
CA GLY A 75 1.13 8.68 -17.85
C GLY A 75 0.84 9.74 -16.79
N ASP A 76 0.03 9.41 -15.78
CA ASP A 76 -0.13 10.30 -14.62
C ASP A 76 1.24 10.51 -13.96
N LEU A 77 1.50 11.74 -13.50
CA LEU A 77 2.77 12.11 -12.89
C LEU A 77 2.98 11.37 -11.57
N VAL A 78 3.92 10.46 -11.54
CA VAL A 78 4.34 9.69 -10.38
C VAL A 78 5.79 9.24 -10.57
N ASP A 79 6.58 9.27 -9.51
CA ASP A 79 7.99 8.88 -9.54
C ASP A 79 8.19 7.48 -8.98
N VAL A 80 7.43 7.12 -7.93
CA VAL A 80 7.53 5.82 -7.25
C VAL A 80 6.15 5.22 -7.03
N VAL A 81 6.03 3.94 -7.31
CA VAL A 81 4.84 3.15 -6.96
C VAL A 81 5.17 2.11 -5.89
N ILE A 82 4.22 1.88 -4.96
CA ILE A 82 4.29 0.81 -3.95
C ILE A 82 3.04 -0.06 -4.08
N LEU A 83 3.21 -1.24 -4.67
CA LEU A 83 2.13 -2.14 -5.05
C LEU A 83 2.44 -3.59 -4.66
N SER A 84 1.50 -4.51 -4.93
CA SER A 84 1.86 -5.93 -4.93
C SER A 84 2.99 -6.19 -5.94
N ARG A 85 3.91 -7.10 -5.61
CA ARG A 85 5.01 -7.47 -6.52
C ARG A 85 4.50 -7.80 -7.93
N ALA A 86 3.42 -8.58 -8.02
CA ALA A 86 2.84 -8.94 -9.31
C ALA A 86 2.44 -7.73 -10.15
N ALA A 87 1.86 -6.70 -9.52
CA ALA A 87 1.49 -5.46 -10.23
C ALA A 87 2.71 -4.63 -10.64
N VAL A 88 3.77 -4.59 -9.80
CA VAL A 88 5.04 -3.95 -10.18
C VAL A 88 5.68 -4.71 -11.35
N ASP A 89 5.69 -6.05 -11.31
CA ASP A 89 6.24 -6.87 -12.40
C ASP A 89 5.48 -6.69 -13.72
N GLU A 90 4.16 -6.46 -13.67
CA GLU A 90 3.38 -6.10 -14.86
C GLU A 90 3.82 -4.75 -15.42
N LEU A 91 3.95 -3.73 -14.57
CA LEU A 91 4.39 -2.40 -15.00
C LEU A 91 5.82 -2.41 -15.55
N ILE A 92 6.69 -3.29 -15.05
CA ILE A 92 8.03 -3.52 -15.62
C ILE A 92 7.92 -4.11 -17.02
N ARG A 93 7.10 -5.15 -17.21
CA ARG A 93 6.86 -5.73 -18.54
C ARG A 93 6.27 -4.74 -19.55
N ASP A 94 5.44 -3.81 -19.07
CA ASP A 94 4.85 -2.73 -19.85
C ASP A 94 5.84 -1.59 -20.15
N GLY A 95 7.07 -1.66 -19.63
CA GLY A 95 8.09 -0.60 -19.77
C GLY A 95 7.72 0.69 -19.04
N LYS A 96 6.92 0.61 -17.96
CA LYS A 96 6.47 1.76 -17.18
C LYS A 96 7.20 1.90 -15.86
N VAL A 97 7.91 0.87 -15.42
CA VAL A 97 8.74 0.84 -14.21
C VAL A 97 10.11 0.28 -14.59
N ALA A 98 11.17 0.91 -14.11
CA ALA A 98 12.54 0.45 -14.33
C ALA A 98 12.76 -0.90 -13.63
N GLY A 99 13.20 -1.92 -14.41
CA GLY A 99 13.25 -3.30 -13.92
C GLY A 99 14.26 -3.52 -12.79
N ASP A 100 15.33 -2.78 -12.78
CA ASP A 100 16.40 -2.80 -11.77
C ASP A 100 16.06 -2.01 -10.50
N SER A 101 14.99 -1.21 -10.53
CA SER A 101 14.54 -0.40 -9.39
C SER A 101 13.61 -1.15 -8.43
N ARG A 102 13.14 -2.34 -8.77
CA ARG A 102 12.18 -3.06 -7.91
C ARG A 102 12.83 -3.54 -6.62
N VAL A 103 12.22 -3.15 -5.49
CA VAL A 103 12.62 -3.60 -4.16
C VAL A 103 11.41 -4.14 -3.41
N ASP A 104 11.52 -5.34 -2.82
CA ASP A 104 10.49 -5.90 -1.95
C ASP A 104 10.56 -5.23 -0.57
N LEU A 105 9.45 -4.65 -0.13
CA LEU A 105 9.38 -3.87 1.11
C LEU A 105 8.74 -4.64 2.26
N ALA A 106 7.65 -5.37 1.98
CA ALA A 106 6.84 -6.00 3.02
C ALA A 106 6.12 -7.26 2.53
N ARG A 107 5.70 -8.07 3.49
CA ARG A 107 4.82 -9.23 3.27
C ARG A 107 3.60 -9.05 4.14
N SER A 108 2.41 -9.18 3.59
CA SER A 108 1.15 -9.12 4.33
C SER A 108 0.29 -10.33 4.04
N ALA A 109 -0.26 -10.91 5.09
CA ALA A 109 -1.22 -12.00 5.03
C ALA A 109 -2.66 -11.45 5.04
N ILE A 110 -3.63 -12.27 4.65
CA ILE A 110 -5.05 -11.95 4.77
C ILE A 110 -5.50 -12.31 6.19
N GLY A 111 -6.19 -11.37 6.82
CA GLY A 111 -6.80 -11.56 8.12
C GLY A 111 -8.30 -11.35 8.09
N MET A 112 -8.93 -11.73 9.19
CA MET A 112 -10.35 -11.55 9.44
C MET A 112 -10.59 -10.63 10.62
N ALA A 113 -11.63 -9.83 10.52
CA ALA A 113 -12.13 -9.00 11.61
C ALA A 113 -13.64 -9.14 11.77
N VAL A 114 -14.09 -8.89 12.99
CA VAL A 114 -15.49 -8.74 13.40
C VAL A 114 -15.67 -7.36 14.02
N ARG A 115 -16.91 -6.93 14.23
CA ARG A 115 -17.20 -5.69 14.96
C ARG A 115 -16.67 -5.79 16.39
N ALA A 116 -16.18 -4.70 16.94
CA ALA A 116 -15.74 -4.63 18.34
C ALA A 116 -16.86 -5.06 19.28
N GLY A 117 -16.51 -5.92 20.27
CA GLY A 117 -17.46 -6.51 21.19
C GLY A 117 -18.20 -7.74 20.69
N ALA A 118 -18.14 -8.07 19.40
CA ALA A 118 -18.65 -9.34 18.91
C ALA A 118 -17.74 -10.52 19.33
N PRO A 119 -18.31 -11.72 19.54
CA PRO A 119 -17.52 -12.91 19.82
C PRO A 119 -16.49 -13.16 18.72
N LYS A 120 -15.29 -13.58 19.10
CA LYS A 120 -14.27 -14.04 18.13
C LYS A 120 -14.61 -15.45 17.67
N PRO A 121 -14.96 -15.65 16.38
CA PRO A 121 -15.19 -17.00 15.88
C PRO A 121 -13.87 -17.75 15.71
N ASP A 122 -13.97 -19.09 15.77
CA ASP A 122 -12.84 -19.95 15.43
C ASP A 122 -12.63 -20.01 13.91
N ILE A 123 -11.42 -19.68 13.48
CA ILE A 123 -10.94 -19.80 12.09
C ILE A 123 -9.60 -20.56 12.02
N GLY A 124 -9.26 -21.33 13.05
CA GLY A 124 -7.97 -22.03 13.16
C GLY A 124 -7.79 -23.19 12.16
N SER A 125 -8.84 -23.62 11.49
CA SER A 125 -8.77 -24.64 10.43
C SER A 125 -9.62 -24.26 9.22
N VAL A 126 -9.34 -24.89 8.08
CA VAL A 126 -10.12 -24.68 6.84
C VAL A 126 -11.60 -25.02 7.05
N ASP A 127 -11.88 -26.10 7.78
CA ASP A 127 -13.25 -26.52 8.05
C ASP A 127 -13.98 -25.54 9.00
N ALA A 128 -13.29 -25.00 10.01
CA ALA A 128 -13.84 -23.98 10.89
C ALA A 128 -14.15 -22.71 10.12
N LEU A 129 -13.22 -22.25 9.28
CA LEU A 129 -13.42 -21.11 8.38
C LEU A 129 -14.59 -21.33 7.43
N LYS A 130 -14.68 -22.50 6.79
CA LYS A 130 -15.78 -22.83 5.87
C LYS A 130 -17.14 -22.81 6.59
N ARG A 131 -17.25 -23.43 7.76
CA ARG A 131 -18.48 -23.39 8.58
C ARG A 131 -18.89 -21.97 8.93
N LEU A 132 -17.93 -21.15 9.37
CA LEU A 132 -18.18 -19.75 9.68
C LEU A 132 -18.69 -19.00 8.45
N LEU A 133 -18.00 -19.13 7.30
CA LEU A 133 -18.40 -18.49 6.05
C LEU A 133 -19.83 -18.87 5.65
N LEU A 134 -20.23 -20.14 5.81
CA LEU A 134 -21.58 -20.60 5.50
C LEU A 134 -22.64 -20.04 6.48
N GLN A 135 -22.30 -19.88 7.75
CA GLN A 135 -23.20 -19.40 8.80
C GLN A 135 -23.32 -17.86 8.84
N ALA A 136 -22.28 -17.15 8.48
CA ALA A 136 -22.27 -15.67 8.49
C ALA A 136 -23.39 -15.12 7.62
N LYS A 137 -24.05 -14.04 8.11
CA LYS A 137 -25.11 -13.34 7.39
C LYS A 137 -24.58 -12.51 6.22
N SER A 138 -23.39 -11.94 6.39
CA SER A 138 -22.72 -11.13 5.38
C SER A 138 -21.21 -11.18 5.55
N VAL A 139 -20.48 -11.13 4.42
CA VAL A 139 -19.02 -11.24 4.35
C VAL A 139 -18.48 -10.10 3.51
N ALA A 140 -17.75 -9.19 4.13
CA ALA A 140 -17.09 -8.09 3.43
C ALA A 140 -15.68 -8.46 3.00
N TYR A 141 -15.27 -8.06 1.81
CA TYR A 141 -13.89 -8.14 1.34
C TYR A 141 -13.59 -7.02 0.35
N SER A 142 -12.32 -6.63 0.24
CA SER A 142 -11.91 -5.55 -0.65
C SER A 142 -12.02 -5.96 -2.13
N ALA A 143 -12.23 -4.99 -3.00
CA ALA A 143 -12.13 -5.19 -4.46
C ALA A 143 -10.69 -5.41 -4.95
N GLN A 144 -9.70 -5.39 -4.04
CA GLN A 144 -8.27 -5.47 -4.34
C GLN A 144 -7.75 -6.91 -4.24
N VAL A 145 -6.42 -7.07 -4.15
CA VAL A 145 -5.72 -8.37 -4.22
C VAL A 145 -6.26 -9.41 -3.25
N SER A 146 -6.51 -9.03 -1.98
CA SER A 146 -7.02 -9.97 -0.97
C SER A 146 -8.44 -10.44 -1.27
N GLY A 147 -9.31 -9.54 -1.69
CA GLY A 147 -10.69 -9.89 -2.03
C GLY A 147 -10.80 -10.64 -3.36
N ALA A 148 -9.95 -10.32 -4.35
CA ALA A 148 -9.84 -11.11 -5.57
C ALA A 148 -9.48 -12.56 -5.27
N TYR A 149 -8.50 -12.81 -4.39
CA TYR A 149 -8.16 -14.15 -3.93
C TYR A 149 -9.35 -14.86 -3.27
N LEU A 150 -10.06 -14.19 -2.37
CA LEU A 150 -11.22 -14.77 -1.69
C LEU A 150 -12.31 -15.20 -2.68
N SER A 151 -12.72 -14.28 -3.55
CA SER A 151 -13.86 -14.49 -4.44
C SER A 151 -13.55 -15.40 -5.62
N MET A 152 -12.36 -15.30 -6.20
CA MET A 152 -12.01 -15.99 -7.44
C MET A 152 -11.27 -17.33 -7.20
N GLU A 153 -10.64 -17.51 -6.05
CA GLU A 153 -9.86 -18.71 -5.76
C GLU A 153 -10.39 -19.45 -4.51
N LEU A 154 -10.49 -18.77 -3.35
CA LEU A 154 -10.79 -19.46 -2.09
C LEU A 154 -12.22 -19.98 -2.02
N PHE A 155 -13.22 -19.17 -2.32
CA PHE A 155 -14.62 -19.60 -2.27
C PHE A 155 -14.92 -20.73 -3.25
N PRO A 156 -14.46 -20.71 -4.51
CA PRO A 156 -14.55 -21.87 -5.41
C PRO A 156 -13.82 -23.11 -4.87
N ARG A 157 -12.59 -22.98 -4.36
CA ARG A 157 -11.80 -24.08 -3.78
C ARG A 157 -12.51 -24.73 -2.59
N LEU A 158 -13.23 -23.96 -1.78
CA LEU A 158 -14.02 -24.44 -0.66
C LEU A 158 -15.39 -25.02 -1.10
N GLY A 159 -15.79 -24.86 -2.37
CA GLY A 159 -17.08 -25.29 -2.88
C GLY A 159 -18.26 -24.49 -2.32
N ILE A 160 -18.07 -23.19 -2.05
CA ILE A 160 -19.09 -22.30 -1.45
C ILE A 160 -19.32 -21.02 -2.27
N ALA A 161 -18.84 -20.95 -3.50
CA ALA A 161 -18.89 -19.73 -4.31
C ALA A 161 -20.32 -19.17 -4.44
N ASP A 162 -21.30 -20.01 -4.73
CA ASP A 162 -22.70 -19.60 -4.90
C ASP A 162 -23.29 -19.04 -3.61
N GLN A 163 -23.02 -19.71 -2.46
CA GLN A 163 -23.49 -19.24 -1.16
C GLN A 163 -22.84 -17.91 -0.78
N MET A 164 -21.57 -17.68 -1.17
CA MET A 164 -20.89 -16.42 -0.91
C MET A 164 -21.40 -15.31 -1.82
N ALA A 165 -21.73 -15.57 -3.08
CA ALA A 165 -22.26 -14.57 -3.99
C ALA A 165 -23.50 -13.86 -3.42
N ALA A 166 -24.39 -14.62 -2.74
CA ALA A 166 -25.61 -14.08 -2.17
C ALA A 166 -25.44 -13.15 -0.95
N LYS A 167 -24.27 -13.17 -0.29
CA LYS A 167 -24.04 -12.44 0.97
C LYS A 167 -22.69 -11.71 1.03
N SER A 168 -22.00 -11.62 -0.08
CA SER A 168 -20.74 -10.89 -0.20
C SER A 168 -20.99 -9.40 -0.36
N VAL A 169 -20.24 -8.62 0.41
CA VAL A 169 -20.15 -7.17 0.31
C VAL A 169 -18.76 -6.83 -0.22
N ARG A 170 -18.68 -6.53 -1.50
CA ARG A 170 -17.42 -6.12 -2.13
C ARG A 170 -17.18 -4.64 -1.89
N VAL A 171 -16.11 -4.31 -1.16
CA VAL A 171 -15.76 -2.94 -0.77
C VAL A 171 -14.72 -2.37 -1.73
N GLU A 172 -15.02 -1.24 -2.37
CA GLU A 172 -14.18 -0.69 -3.45
C GLU A 172 -13.31 0.49 -3.02
N ARG A 173 -13.84 1.38 -2.18
CA ARG A 173 -13.25 2.71 -1.96
C ARG A 173 -12.81 3.01 -0.53
N GLU A 174 -13.08 2.12 0.41
CA GLU A 174 -12.72 2.29 1.82
C GLU A 174 -12.13 0.99 2.39
N PRO A 175 -11.48 1.04 3.56
CA PRO A 175 -11.07 -0.16 4.28
C PRO A 175 -12.29 -1.01 4.68
N VAL A 176 -12.17 -2.32 4.49
CA VAL A 176 -13.23 -3.30 4.89
C VAL A 176 -13.58 -3.20 6.36
N GLY A 177 -12.57 -2.91 7.20
CA GLY A 177 -12.78 -2.72 8.63
C GLY A 177 -13.80 -1.64 8.98
N ASN A 178 -13.93 -0.57 8.18
CA ASN A 178 -14.94 0.46 8.40
C ASN A 178 -16.37 -0.07 8.20
N VAL A 179 -16.58 -0.86 7.16
CA VAL A 179 -17.86 -1.52 6.85
C VAL A 179 -18.27 -2.45 7.99
N VAL A 180 -17.31 -3.23 8.52
CA VAL A 180 -17.53 -4.11 9.67
C VAL A 180 -17.80 -3.31 10.94
N ALA A 181 -17.05 -2.23 11.21
CA ALA A 181 -17.22 -1.39 12.39
C ALA A 181 -18.62 -0.76 12.45
N ARG A 182 -19.17 -0.35 11.30
CA ARG A 182 -20.55 0.20 11.19
C ARG A 182 -21.63 -0.89 11.26
N GLY A 183 -21.25 -2.18 11.22
CA GLY A 183 -22.18 -3.31 11.24
C GLY A 183 -22.88 -3.57 9.89
N GLU A 184 -22.38 -3.01 8.81
CA GLU A 184 -22.88 -3.24 7.43
C GLU A 184 -22.49 -4.63 6.91
N ALA A 185 -21.47 -5.23 7.51
CA ALA A 185 -21.12 -6.64 7.33
C ALA A 185 -20.79 -7.29 8.68
N GLU A 186 -21.12 -8.57 8.82
CA GLU A 186 -20.89 -9.34 10.05
C GLU A 186 -19.41 -9.65 10.24
N ILE A 187 -18.74 -10.08 9.16
CA ILE A 187 -17.32 -10.40 9.14
C ILE A 187 -16.64 -9.73 7.94
N GLY A 188 -15.36 -9.42 8.07
CA GLY A 188 -14.60 -8.80 7.00
C GLY A 188 -13.20 -9.35 6.84
N PHE A 189 -12.73 -9.41 5.59
CA PHE A 189 -11.41 -9.89 5.23
C PHE A 189 -10.64 -8.84 4.43
N GLN A 190 -9.41 -8.58 4.84
CA GLN A 190 -8.50 -7.67 4.13
C GLN A 190 -7.05 -8.04 4.49
N GLN A 191 -6.06 -7.35 3.91
CA GLN A 191 -4.69 -7.45 4.39
C GLN A 191 -4.63 -7.09 5.87
N ILE A 192 -3.88 -7.83 6.68
CA ILE A 192 -3.77 -7.61 8.13
C ILE A 192 -3.34 -6.16 8.42
N SER A 193 -2.41 -5.64 7.63
CA SER A 193 -1.92 -4.26 7.75
C SER A 193 -3.00 -3.19 7.56
N GLU A 194 -4.07 -3.49 6.84
CA GLU A 194 -5.21 -2.60 6.63
C GLU A 194 -6.28 -2.74 7.73
N LEU A 195 -6.37 -3.91 8.37
CA LEU A 195 -7.33 -4.14 9.45
C LEU A 195 -6.85 -3.56 10.78
N LEU A 196 -5.57 -3.75 11.12
CA LEU A 196 -5.03 -3.40 12.43
C LEU A 196 -5.22 -1.93 12.85
N PRO A 197 -5.11 -0.92 11.96
CA PRO A 197 -5.29 0.47 12.34
C PRO A 197 -6.76 0.90 12.47
N ILE A 198 -7.74 0.07 12.10
CA ILE A 198 -9.14 0.48 12.06
C ILE A 198 -9.78 0.39 13.45
N PRO A 199 -10.33 1.49 13.99
CA PRO A 199 -11.08 1.45 15.25
C PRO A 199 -12.44 0.79 15.05
N GLY A 200 -13.01 0.26 16.13
CA GLY A 200 -14.36 -0.31 16.11
C GLY A 200 -14.46 -1.74 15.58
N ILE A 201 -13.33 -2.37 15.30
CA ILE A 201 -13.27 -3.79 14.96
C ILE A 201 -12.42 -4.58 15.98
N THR A 202 -12.62 -5.87 15.99
CA THR A 202 -11.76 -6.84 16.68
C THR A 202 -11.09 -7.71 15.63
N TYR A 203 -9.77 -7.64 15.52
CA TYR A 203 -8.99 -8.55 14.70
C TYR A 203 -9.07 -9.96 15.28
N VAL A 204 -9.53 -10.92 14.46
CA VAL A 204 -9.74 -12.33 14.88
C VAL A 204 -8.45 -13.13 14.71
N GLY A 205 -7.84 -13.05 13.54
CA GLY A 205 -6.63 -13.79 13.20
C GLY A 205 -6.39 -13.85 11.69
N PRO A 206 -5.26 -14.46 11.28
CA PRO A 206 -4.98 -14.75 9.87
C PRO A 206 -5.87 -15.90 9.38
N LEU A 207 -6.00 -16.03 8.06
CA LEU A 207 -6.57 -17.25 7.48
C LEU A 207 -5.73 -18.48 7.88
N PRO A 208 -6.34 -19.69 7.91
CA PRO A 208 -5.60 -20.93 8.15
C PRO A 208 -4.44 -21.08 7.15
N PRO A 209 -3.28 -21.63 7.56
CA PRO A 209 -2.08 -21.73 6.71
C PRO A 209 -2.34 -22.37 5.35
N ASP A 210 -3.17 -23.41 5.29
CA ASP A 210 -3.46 -24.16 4.06
C ASP A 210 -4.21 -23.34 3.00
N VAL A 211 -4.85 -22.26 3.41
CA VAL A 211 -5.63 -21.36 2.54
C VAL A 211 -5.19 -19.90 2.68
N GLN A 212 -4.04 -19.66 3.31
CA GLN A 212 -3.48 -18.32 3.43
C GLN A 212 -2.85 -17.88 2.12
N ARG A 213 -3.07 -16.62 1.77
CA ARG A 213 -2.33 -15.93 0.71
C ARG A 213 -1.49 -14.80 1.32
N VAL A 214 -0.18 -14.91 1.18
CA VAL A 214 0.75 -13.83 1.55
C VAL A 214 1.08 -13.02 0.32
N THR A 215 0.79 -11.72 0.37
CA THR A 215 1.14 -10.78 -0.69
C THR A 215 2.47 -10.11 -0.36
N VAL A 216 3.40 -10.13 -1.31
CA VAL A 216 4.63 -9.31 -1.25
C VAL A 216 4.31 -7.95 -1.85
N PHE A 217 4.66 -6.88 -1.13
CA PHE A 217 4.56 -5.50 -1.60
C PHE A 217 5.95 -4.99 -1.95
N SER A 218 6.06 -4.36 -3.12
CA SER A 218 7.31 -3.90 -3.69
C SER A 218 7.19 -2.45 -4.12
N ALA A 219 8.29 -1.71 -4.05
CA ALA A 219 8.43 -0.42 -4.70
C ALA A 219 9.06 -0.56 -6.08
N GLY A 220 8.82 0.44 -6.94
CA GLY A 220 9.48 0.57 -8.24
C GLY A 220 9.46 2.01 -8.71
N VAL A 221 10.51 2.43 -9.42
CA VAL A 221 10.65 3.76 -10.01
C VAL A 221 9.97 3.78 -11.39
N VAL A 222 9.09 4.74 -11.59
CA VAL A 222 8.35 4.93 -12.85
C VAL A 222 9.25 5.62 -13.87
N VAL A 223 9.15 5.25 -15.16
CA VAL A 223 9.94 5.75 -16.28
C VAL A 223 9.09 6.47 -17.32
#